data_a2ffce14173a7ab0fe024decff242780
#
_entry.id   a2ffce14173a7ab0fe024decff242780
#
_cell.length_a   1.000
_cell.length_b   1.000
_cell.length_c   1.000
_cell.angle_alpha   90.00
_cell.angle_beta   90.00
_cell.angle_gamma   90.00
#
_symmetry.space_group_name_H-M   'P 1'
#
loop_
_entity.id
_entity.type
_entity.pdbx_description
1 polymer ?
#
loop_
_entity_poly.entity_id
_entity_poly.type
_entity_poly.pdbx_seq_one_letter_code
_entity_poly.pdbx_strand_id
1 'polypeptide(L)'
;MPELPEVEVVKRSLTRKVQNLIIQKVNIKDSKLRYHVDKNKFRKITGLRIKKIERKSKFLLFFLNKNFIMMVHLGMTGKFFFVDRKNTKLKTSFYYNIDYKKEQKYDRVEFILNKNQKLIYNDVRKFGFIKLLSNKKFKDNFHLKHLGPEPLKNTFNFTYFKNYIKGRSRVIKDILMDQKFVSGLGNIYANEILFLSKVKPSRKVKNLKEFELKKIIKLTKEVLKNAIELGGSSIKDFSSSNGKKGSFQQYFNVYGKKGATCSNTTCKSIIVKSSISNRSTFFCDNCQK
;
A
#
# COMPACT_ATOMS: atom_id res chain seq x y z
N MET A 1 0.59 -3.79 -7.12
CA MET A 1 -0.30 -3.69 -5.93
C MET A 1 0.22 -2.56 -5.08
N PRO A 2 -0.62 -1.62 -4.67
CA PRO A 2 -0.24 -0.57 -3.72
C PRO A 2 0.38 -1.17 -2.45
N GLU A 3 1.57 -0.71 -2.09
CA GLU A 3 2.23 -1.05 -0.84
C GLU A 3 2.04 0.10 0.16
N LEU A 4 2.71 0.09 1.30
CA LEU A 4 2.54 1.09 2.34
C LEU A 4 2.65 2.55 1.85
N PRO A 5 3.67 2.94 1.07
CA PRO A 5 3.78 4.33 0.62
C PRO A 5 2.60 4.79 -0.22
N GLU A 6 2.15 3.99 -1.19
CA GLU A 6 1.02 4.31 -2.05
C GLU A 6 -0.27 4.49 -1.24
N VAL A 7 -0.51 3.59 -0.27
CA VAL A 7 -1.70 3.67 0.59
C VAL A 7 -1.63 4.89 1.53
N GLU A 8 -0.44 5.24 2.04
CA GLU A 8 -0.25 6.44 2.87
C GLU A 8 -0.57 7.72 2.10
N VAL A 9 -0.16 7.77 0.85
CA VAL A 9 -0.41 8.96 0.04
C VAL A 9 -1.89 9.06 -0.36
N VAL A 10 -2.54 7.95 -0.69
CA VAL A 10 -4.01 7.91 -0.86
C VAL A 10 -4.71 8.38 0.41
N LYS A 11 -4.29 7.91 1.58
CA LYS A 11 -4.83 8.34 2.88
C LYS A 11 -4.69 9.86 3.07
N ARG A 12 -3.51 10.43 2.81
CA ARG A 12 -3.28 11.88 2.94
C ARG A 12 -4.20 12.69 2.01
N SER A 13 -4.36 12.24 0.77
CA SER A 13 -5.27 12.87 -0.20
C SER A 13 -6.73 12.79 0.25
N LEU A 14 -7.19 11.61 0.69
CA LEU A 14 -8.55 11.42 1.19
C LEU A 14 -8.83 12.25 2.44
N THR A 15 -7.89 12.32 3.38
CA THR A 15 -8.04 13.14 4.59
C THR A 15 -8.35 14.59 4.24
N ARG A 16 -7.62 15.18 3.30
CA ARG A 16 -7.84 16.58 2.87
C ARG A 16 -9.18 16.79 2.17
N LYS A 17 -9.75 15.75 1.54
CA LYS A 17 -10.95 15.90 0.70
C LYS A 17 -12.23 15.51 1.42
N VAL A 18 -12.23 14.45 2.22
CA VAL A 18 -13.48 13.88 2.73
C VAL A 18 -13.57 13.82 4.25
N GLN A 19 -12.54 14.24 4.99
CA GLN A 19 -12.64 14.31 6.45
C GLN A 19 -13.70 15.35 6.85
N ASN A 20 -14.47 15.04 7.88
CA ASN A 20 -15.60 15.79 8.39
C ASN A 20 -16.84 15.84 7.48
N LEU A 21 -16.81 15.22 6.31
CA LEU A 21 -18.02 15.10 5.48
C LEU A 21 -18.96 14.04 6.02
N ILE A 22 -20.25 14.19 5.71
CA ILE A 22 -21.33 13.28 6.08
C ILE A 22 -21.70 12.44 4.88
N ILE A 23 -21.82 11.14 5.08
CA ILE A 23 -22.28 10.18 4.08
C ILE A 23 -23.80 10.26 4.01
N GLN A 24 -24.35 10.87 2.97
CA GLN A 24 -25.79 11.02 2.78
C GLN A 24 -26.45 9.78 2.17
N LYS A 25 -25.71 9.07 1.31
CA LYS A 25 -26.20 7.84 0.65
C LYS A 25 -25.03 6.98 0.23
N VAL A 26 -25.23 5.66 0.21
CA VAL A 26 -24.27 4.70 -0.35
C VAL A 26 -24.95 3.93 -1.48
N ASN A 27 -24.43 4.06 -2.69
CA ASN A 27 -24.87 3.33 -3.87
C ASN A 27 -23.86 2.22 -4.18
N ILE A 28 -24.26 0.98 -4.03
CA ILE A 28 -23.43 -0.18 -4.39
C ILE A 28 -23.81 -0.59 -5.81
N LYS A 29 -22.98 -0.23 -6.79
CA LYS A 29 -23.14 -0.55 -8.20
C LYS A 29 -22.79 -2.00 -8.49
N ASP A 30 -21.74 -2.51 -7.82
CA ASP A 30 -21.32 -3.91 -7.92
C ASP A 30 -20.84 -4.39 -6.54
N SER A 31 -21.56 -5.35 -5.99
CA SER A 31 -21.25 -5.94 -4.68
C SER A 31 -20.16 -7.02 -4.72
N LYS A 32 -19.82 -7.53 -5.92
CA LYS A 32 -18.86 -8.62 -6.13
C LYS A 32 -17.41 -8.11 -6.14
N LEU A 33 -16.90 -7.69 -5.00
CA LEU A 33 -15.47 -7.48 -4.76
C LEU A 33 -14.83 -8.76 -4.22
N ARG A 34 -13.56 -8.70 -3.82
CA ARG A 34 -12.88 -9.85 -3.17
C ARG A 34 -13.71 -10.46 -2.03
N TYR A 35 -14.45 -9.63 -1.33
CA TYR A 35 -15.51 -10.03 -0.39
C TYR A 35 -16.79 -9.30 -0.78
N HIS A 36 -17.91 -9.98 -0.68
CA HIS A 36 -19.21 -9.38 -0.97
C HIS A 36 -19.48 -8.13 -0.13
N VAL A 37 -19.95 -7.07 -0.78
CA VAL A 37 -20.33 -5.81 -0.12
C VAL A 37 -21.80 -5.89 0.27
N ASP A 38 -22.07 -6.05 1.55
CA ASP A 38 -23.42 -6.19 2.10
C ASP A 38 -24.16 -4.85 2.09
N LYS A 39 -25.17 -4.72 1.23
CA LYS A 39 -25.97 -3.49 1.08
C LYS A 39 -26.65 -3.06 2.38
N ASN A 40 -27.16 -4.02 3.15
CA ASN A 40 -27.89 -3.73 4.40
C ASN A 40 -26.95 -3.19 5.47
N LYS A 41 -25.73 -3.75 5.56
CA LYS A 41 -24.71 -3.20 6.48
C LYS A 41 -24.32 -1.78 6.08
N PHE A 42 -24.14 -1.50 4.79
CA PHE A 42 -23.72 -0.18 4.33
C PHE A 42 -24.82 0.90 4.44
N ARG A 43 -26.10 0.53 4.48
CA ARG A 43 -27.18 1.47 4.84
C ARG A 43 -27.01 2.08 6.22
N LYS A 44 -26.41 1.33 7.17
CA LYS A 44 -26.17 1.78 8.56
C LYS A 44 -25.20 2.97 8.69
N ILE A 45 -24.42 3.27 7.68
CA ILE A 45 -23.51 4.42 7.70
C ILE A 45 -24.07 5.67 7.04
N THR A 46 -25.30 5.61 6.53
CA THR A 46 -26.03 6.80 6.06
C THR A 46 -26.25 7.76 7.23
N GLY A 47 -26.00 9.05 7.03
CA GLY A 47 -26.04 10.08 8.05
C GLY A 47 -24.77 10.15 8.91
N LEU A 48 -23.81 9.25 8.74
CA LEU A 48 -22.60 9.25 9.55
C LEU A 48 -21.52 10.18 8.97
N ARG A 49 -20.77 10.81 9.90
CA ARG A 49 -19.65 11.70 9.59
C ARG A 49 -18.34 10.91 9.56
N ILE A 50 -17.48 11.19 8.58
CA ILE A 50 -16.10 10.68 8.52
C ILE A 50 -15.24 11.50 9.49
N LYS A 51 -14.96 10.97 10.68
CA LYS A 51 -14.19 11.68 11.72
C LYS A 51 -12.72 11.81 11.37
N LYS A 52 -12.11 10.70 10.96
CA LYS A 52 -10.69 10.63 10.58
C LYS A 52 -10.43 9.48 9.62
N ILE A 53 -9.32 9.56 8.91
CA ILE A 53 -8.83 8.50 8.03
C ILE A 53 -7.42 8.14 8.47
N GLU A 54 -7.20 6.87 8.75
CA GLU A 54 -5.89 6.33 9.13
C GLU A 54 -5.45 5.25 8.14
N ARG A 55 -4.16 4.95 8.15
CA ARG A 55 -3.60 3.79 7.46
C ARG A 55 -3.04 2.82 8.49
N LYS A 56 -3.31 1.53 8.30
CA LYS A 56 -2.60 0.45 8.98
C LYS A 56 -2.14 -0.56 7.94
N SER A 57 -0.83 -0.79 7.82
CA SER A 57 -0.27 -1.62 6.74
C SER A 57 -0.68 -1.09 5.36
N LYS A 58 -1.36 -1.89 4.57
CA LYS A 58 -1.93 -1.58 3.25
C LYS A 58 -3.44 -1.30 3.29
N PHE A 59 -3.99 -1.05 4.48
CA PHE A 59 -5.41 -0.77 4.68
C PHE A 59 -5.67 0.71 4.96
N LEU A 60 -6.73 1.24 4.37
CA LEU A 60 -7.32 2.52 4.72
C LEU A 60 -8.45 2.27 5.73
N LEU A 61 -8.49 3.08 6.77
CA LEU A 61 -9.45 2.97 7.86
C LEU A 61 -10.19 4.31 8.00
N PHE A 62 -11.45 4.32 7.61
CA PHE A 62 -12.32 5.47 7.77
C PHE A 62 -13.08 5.32 9.08
N PHE A 63 -12.73 6.10 10.08
CA PHE A 63 -13.42 6.14 11.36
C PHE A 63 -14.64 7.04 11.24
N LEU A 64 -15.82 6.47 11.44
CA LEU A 64 -17.08 7.17 11.41
C LEU A 64 -17.57 7.43 12.84
N ASN A 65 -18.52 8.36 13.01
CA ASN A 65 -19.23 8.44 14.29
C ASN A 65 -20.06 7.16 14.54
N LYS A 66 -20.69 7.06 15.72
CA LYS A 66 -21.43 5.86 16.17
C LYS A 66 -20.60 4.56 16.12
N ASN A 67 -19.27 4.67 16.32
CA ASN A 67 -18.35 3.53 16.48
C ASN A 67 -18.26 2.58 15.27
N PHE A 68 -18.48 3.07 14.05
CA PHE A 68 -18.22 2.33 12.83
C PHE A 68 -16.84 2.66 12.24
N ILE A 69 -16.21 1.65 11.66
CA ILE A 69 -14.96 1.77 10.89
C ILE A 69 -15.17 1.13 9.53
N MET A 70 -15.01 1.90 8.47
CA MET A 70 -14.97 1.36 7.12
C MET A 70 -13.52 1.07 6.76
N MET A 71 -13.19 -0.23 6.63
CA MET A 71 -11.87 -0.72 6.24
C MET A 71 -11.85 -1.01 4.75
N VAL A 72 -10.85 -0.45 4.07
CA VAL A 72 -10.65 -0.61 2.62
C VAL A 72 -9.26 -1.15 2.33
N HIS A 73 -9.19 -2.15 1.46
CA HIS A 73 -7.95 -2.62 0.83
C HIS A 73 -8.04 -2.39 -0.67
N LEU A 74 -7.04 -1.71 -1.23
CA LEU A 74 -7.07 -1.30 -2.65
C LEU A 74 -6.82 -2.47 -3.63
N GLY A 75 -6.36 -3.61 -3.13
CA GLY A 75 -6.02 -4.74 -4.02
C GLY A 75 -4.89 -4.37 -4.98
N MET A 76 -5.12 -4.58 -6.27
CA MET A 76 -4.14 -4.22 -7.32
C MET A 76 -4.57 -2.99 -8.11
N THR A 77 -5.87 -2.79 -8.32
CA THR A 77 -6.43 -1.76 -9.19
C THR A 77 -7.45 -0.86 -8.50
N GLY A 78 -7.77 -1.15 -7.23
CA GLY A 78 -8.70 -0.34 -6.45
C GLY A 78 -8.19 1.09 -6.24
N LYS A 79 -9.07 2.06 -6.45
CA LYS A 79 -8.78 3.49 -6.39
C LYS A 79 -10.01 4.28 -5.97
N PHE A 80 -9.79 5.51 -5.56
CA PHE A 80 -10.86 6.45 -5.26
C PHE A 80 -10.87 7.61 -6.24
N PHE A 81 -12.07 8.00 -6.69
CA PHE A 81 -12.32 9.27 -7.34
C PHE A 81 -13.14 10.16 -6.41
N PHE A 82 -12.75 11.41 -6.34
CA PHE A 82 -13.51 12.44 -5.64
C PHE A 82 -14.12 13.39 -6.67
N VAL A 83 -15.40 13.67 -6.56
CA VAL A 83 -16.13 14.59 -7.43
C VAL A 83 -16.65 15.72 -6.55
N ASP A 84 -16.30 16.96 -6.89
CA ASP A 84 -16.73 18.15 -6.17
C ASP A 84 -18.02 18.79 -6.75
N ARG A 85 -18.43 19.90 -6.16
CA ARG A 85 -19.64 20.66 -6.58
C ARG A 85 -19.62 21.12 -8.04
N LYS A 86 -18.45 21.38 -8.60
CA LYS A 86 -18.25 21.85 -9.98
C LYS A 86 -18.16 20.67 -10.96
N ASN A 87 -18.52 19.44 -10.52
CA ASN A 87 -18.29 18.22 -11.27
C ASN A 87 -16.82 18.00 -11.70
N THR A 88 -15.90 18.73 -11.05
CA THR A 88 -14.48 18.56 -11.27
C THR A 88 -14.03 17.25 -10.66
N LYS A 89 -13.72 16.31 -11.51
CA LYS A 89 -13.32 14.96 -11.13
C LYS A 89 -11.88 14.96 -10.65
N LEU A 90 -11.70 15.13 -9.34
CA LEU A 90 -10.39 15.09 -8.71
C LEU A 90 -10.05 13.66 -8.35
N LYS A 91 -8.92 13.20 -8.82
CA LYS A 91 -8.37 11.89 -8.45
C LYS A 91 -7.81 11.95 -7.03
N THR A 92 -8.17 11.00 -6.19
CA THR A 92 -7.62 10.88 -4.84
C THR A 92 -6.50 9.86 -4.76
N SER A 93 -6.10 9.29 -5.89
CA SER A 93 -5.09 8.27 -5.99
C SER A 93 -4.09 8.56 -7.12
N PHE A 94 -2.91 7.95 -7.01
CA PHE A 94 -1.77 8.05 -7.91
C PHE A 94 -1.99 7.36 -9.26
N TYR A 95 -3.14 7.54 -9.88
CA TYR A 95 -3.41 6.90 -11.16
C TYR A 95 -3.23 7.89 -12.28
N TYR A 96 -2.62 7.45 -13.38
CA TYR A 96 -2.38 8.22 -14.60
C TYR A 96 -3.59 9.06 -15.06
N ASN A 97 -3.39 9.92 -16.06
CA ASN A 97 -4.45 10.56 -16.82
C ASN A 97 -5.44 9.51 -17.34
N ILE A 98 -6.24 9.01 -16.42
CA ILE A 98 -7.30 8.07 -16.72
C ILE A 98 -8.48 8.91 -17.11
N ASP A 99 -8.94 8.76 -18.33
CA ASP A 99 -10.23 9.28 -18.72
C ASP A 99 -11.30 8.60 -17.86
N TYR A 100 -11.82 9.34 -16.89
CA TYR A 100 -12.83 8.79 -15.98
C TYR A 100 -14.07 8.31 -16.74
N LYS A 101 -14.41 8.89 -17.89
CA LYS A 101 -15.53 8.45 -18.71
C LYS A 101 -15.36 6.97 -19.10
N LYS A 102 -14.14 6.58 -19.48
CA LYS A 102 -13.78 5.17 -19.80
C LYS A 102 -13.74 4.27 -18.58
N GLU A 103 -13.49 4.83 -17.39
CA GLU A 103 -13.35 4.09 -16.12
C GLU A 103 -14.66 3.88 -15.38
N GLN A 104 -15.75 4.61 -15.70
CA GLN A 104 -17.03 4.56 -14.96
C GLN A 104 -17.62 3.15 -14.87
N LYS A 105 -17.42 2.31 -15.85
CA LYS A 105 -17.88 0.90 -15.86
C LYS A 105 -17.27 0.04 -14.75
N TYR A 106 -16.18 0.51 -14.14
CA TYR A 106 -15.50 -0.17 -13.03
C TYR A 106 -15.81 0.45 -11.67
N ASP A 107 -16.75 1.39 -11.59
CA ASP A 107 -17.25 1.92 -10.32
C ASP A 107 -17.98 0.83 -9.55
N ARG A 108 -17.59 0.61 -8.31
CA ARG A 108 -18.15 -0.45 -7.47
C ARG A 108 -19.04 0.10 -6.37
N VAL A 109 -18.55 1.11 -5.67
CA VAL A 109 -19.28 1.76 -4.57
C VAL A 109 -19.16 3.25 -4.71
N GLU A 110 -20.29 3.97 -4.62
CA GLU A 110 -20.37 5.41 -4.63
C GLU A 110 -20.93 5.90 -3.28
N PHE A 111 -20.18 6.76 -2.61
CA PHE A 111 -20.61 7.46 -1.41
C PHE A 111 -21.02 8.88 -1.79
N ILE A 112 -22.30 9.18 -1.69
CA ILE A 112 -22.82 10.54 -1.82
C ILE A 112 -22.53 11.22 -0.50
N LEU A 113 -21.82 12.32 -0.55
CA LEU A 113 -21.42 13.12 0.61
C LEU A 113 -22.22 14.42 0.62
N ASN A 114 -22.30 15.05 1.79
CA ASN A 114 -22.88 16.38 1.86
C ASN A 114 -22.08 17.36 0.99
N LYS A 115 -22.62 18.60 0.79
CA LYS A 115 -22.03 19.63 -0.08
C LYS A 115 -21.96 19.21 -1.57
N ASN A 116 -22.88 18.36 -2.04
CA ASN A 116 -22.93 17.86 -3.42
C ASN A 116 -21.62 17.22 -3.89
N GLN A 117 -20.97 16.47 -3.00
CA GLN A 117 -19.71 15.80 -3.27
C GLN A 117 -19.90 14.28 -3.32
N LYS A 118 -19.02 13.60 -4.04
CA LYS A 118 -19.06 12.14 -4.16
C LYS A 118 -17.66 11.55 -3.99
N LEU A 119 -17.60 10.43 -3.30
CA LEU A 119 -16.41 9.58 -3.25
C LEU A 119 -16.74 8.24 -3.90
N ILE A 120 -16.00 7.87 -4.93
CA ILE A 120 -16.26 6.68 -5.74
C ILE A 120 -15.12 5.70 -5.59
N TYR A 121 -15.40 4.49 -5.14
CA TYR A 121 -14.47 3.39 -5.18
C TYR A 121 -14.59 2.65 -6.50
N ASN A 122 -13.50 2.62 -7.25
CA ASN A 122 -13.38 2.00 -8.57
C ASN A 122 -12.34 0.88 -8.51
N ASP A 123 -12.62 -0.28 -9.06
CA ASP A 123 -11.68 -1.41 -9.09
C ASP A 123 -11.93 -2.31 -10.30
N VAL A 124 -11.03 -2.26 -11.26
CA VAL A 124 -11.09 -3.03 -12.51
C VAL A 124 -11.08 -4.53 -12.22
N ARG A 125 -10.12 -4.99 -11.41
CA ARG A 125 -9.85 -6.43 -11.16
C ARG A 125 -10.64 -7.01 -9.99
N LYS A 126 -11.35 -6.18 -9.21
CA LYS A 126 -12.14 -6.59 -8.03
C LYS A 126 -11.33 -7.31 -6.94
N PHE A 127 -10.01 -7.09 -6.88
CA PHE A 127 -9.12 -7.69 -5.88
C PHE A 127 -9.06 -6.88 -4.58
N GLY A 128 -9.58 -5.68 -4.60
CA GLY A 128 -9.78 -4.88 -3.41
C GLY A 128 -11.03 -5.30 -2.64
N PHE A 129 -11.25 -4.68 -1.51
CA PHE A 129 -12.47 -4.86 -0.73
C PHE A 129 -12.79 -3.68 0.16
N ILE A 130 -14.05 -3.59 0.54
CA ILE A 130 -14.55 -2.64 1.54
C ILE A 130 -15.35 -3.45 2.57
N LYS A 131 -14.99 -3.31 3.86
CA LYS A 131 -15.69 -3.95 4.98
C LYS A 131 -16.10 -2.92 6.01
N LEU A 132 -17.30 -3.06 6.56
CA LEU A 132 -17.75 -2.28 7.69
C LEU A 132 -17.53 -3.09 8.98
N LEU A 133 -16.83 -2.48 9.93
CA LEU A 133 -16.51 -3.05 11.22
C LEU A 133 -17.12 -2.19 12.33
N SER A 134 -17.53 -2.81 13.43
CA SER A 134 -17.75 -2.08 14.68
C SER A 134 -16.42 -1.87 15.41
N ASN A 135 -16.30 -0.79 16.17
CA ASN A 135 -15.09 -0.50 16.94
C ASN A 135 -14.72 -1.65 17.91
N LYS A 136 -15.74 -2.33 18.49
CA LYS A 136 -15.53 -3.50 19.36
C LYS A 136 -14.81 -4.65 18.63
N LYS A 137 -15.13 -4.90 17.36
CA LYS A 137 -14.54 -5.99 16.54
C LYS A 137 -13.29 -5.58 15.76
N PHE A 138 -12.82 -4.35 15.91
CA PHE A 138 -11.70 -3.83 15.13
C PHE A 138 -10.36 -4.48 15.50
N LYS A 139 -10.07 -4.61 16.80
CA LYS A 139 -8.79 -5.18 17.28
C LYS A 139 -8.64 -6.65 16.89
N ASP A 140 -9.73 -7.42 16.92
CA ASP A 140 -9.75 -8.86 16.64
C ASP A 140 -9.98 -9.18 15.17
N ASN A 141 -10.01 -8.17 14.30
CA ASN A 141 -10.23 -8.39 12.88
C ASN A 141 -9.11 -9.24 12.27
N PHE A 142 -9.50 -10.32 11.58
CA PHE A 142 -8.58 -11.27 10.95
C PHE A 142 -7.47 -10.61 10.11
N HIS A 143 -7.79 -9.54 9.37
CA HIS A 143 -6.81 -8.85 8.53
C HIS A 143 -5.83 -7.96 9.32
N LEU A 144 -6.15 -7.63 10.55
CA LEU A 144 -5.39 -6.65 11.34
C LEU A 144 -4.67 -7.25 12.54
N LYS A 145 -5.23 -8.29 13.17
CA LYS A 145 -4.72 -8.87 14.43
C LYS A 145 -3.35 -9.52 14.32
N HIS A 146 -2.99 -9.99 13.12
CA HIS A 146 -1.72 -10.69 12.88
C HIS A 146 -0.66 -9.81 12.19
N LEU A 147 -0.94 -8.53 12.00
CA LEU A 147 0.03 -7.63 11.39
C LEU A 147 1.19 -7.36 12.34
N GLY A 148 2.39 -7.52 11.83
CA GLY A 148 3.61 -7.08 12.48
C GLY A 148 3.68 -5.56 12.65
N PRO A 149 4.73 -5.04 13.28
CA PRO A 149 4.93 -3.61 13.49
C PRO A 149 4.92 -2.83 12.18
N GLU A 150 4.50 -1.58 12.28
CA GLU A 150 4.66 -0.59 11.21
C GLU A 150 6.16 -0.29 11.04
N PRO A 151 6.71 -0.37 9.81
CA PRO A 151 8.15 -0.23 9.58
C PRO A 151 8.72 1.14 9.95
N LEU A 152 7.89 2.18 9.96
CA LEU A 152 8.27 3.55 10.33
C LEU A 152 8.20 3.82 11.84
N LYS A 153 7.65 2.89 12.64
CA LYS A 153 7.57 3.02 14.10
C LYS A 153 8.82 2.46 14.79
N ASN A 154 9.08 2.90 16.03
CA ASN A 154 10.22 2.43 16.82
C ASN A 154 10.10 0.96 17.22
N THR A 155 8.91 0.38 17.18
CA THR A 155 8.68 -1.05 17.42
C THR A 155 9.32 -1.95 16.35
N PHE A 156 9.59 -1.43 15.14
CA PHE A 156 10.42 -2.12 14.14
C PHE A 156 11.88 -1.75 14.36
N ASN A 157 12.56 -2.50 15.22
CA ASN A 157 13.93 -2.28 15.66
C ASN A 157 14.79 -3.55 15.61
N PHE A 158 16.07 -3.43 15.94
CA PHE A 158 17.03 -4.53 15.89
C PHE A 158 16.65 -5.69 16.82
N THR A 159 16.28 -5.41 18.06
CA THR A 159 15.89 -6.44 19.03
C THR A 159 14.67 -7.23 18.53
N TYR A 160 13.67 -6.53 18.02
CA TYR A 160 12.49 -7.17 17.41
C TYR A 160 12.89 -8.08 16.23
N PHE A 161 13.71 -7.56 15.30
CA PHE A 161 14.13 -8.31 14.11
C PHE A 161 14.90 -9.57 14.51
N LYS A 162 15.92 -9.42 15.38
CA LYS A 162 16.78 -10.52 15.85
C LYS A 162 15.93 -11.61 16.52
N ASN A 163 15.00 -11.24 17.38
CA ASN A 163 14.11 -12.19 18.07
C ASN A 163 13.16 -12.90 17.08
N TYR A 164 12.60 -12.15 16.10
CA TYR A 164 11.69 -12.73 15.13
C TYR A 164 12.34 -13.81 14.26
N ILE A 165 13.60 -13.61 13.84
CA ILE A 165 14.31 -14.57 12.96
C ILE A 165 14.97 -15.72 13.71
N LYS A 166 15.04 -15.69 15.04
CA LYS A 166 15.64 -16.75 15.86
C LYS A 166 14.96 -18.09 15.55
N GLY A 167 15.79 -19.11 15.23
CA GLY A 167 15.32 -20.44 14.85
C GLY A 167 14.68 -20.55 13.45
N ARG A 168 14.68 -19.49 12.65
CA ARG A 168 14.11 -19.51 11.29
C ARG A 168 15.20 -19.65 10.23
N SER A 169 14.90 -20.43 9.17
CA SER A 169 15.79 -20.63 8.02
C SER A 169 15.21 -20.11 6.70
N ARG A 170 14.10 -19.33 6.77
CA ARG A 170 13.49 -18.70 5.59
C ARG A 170 14.45 -17.69 4.95
N VAL A 171 14.27 -17.43 3.66
CA VAL A 171 15.05 -16.41 2.95
C VAL A 171 14.61 -15.01 3.37
N ILE A 172 15.57 -14.07 3.38
CA ILE A 172 15.34 -12.69 3.87
C ILE A 172 14.22 -11.97 3.11
N LYS A 173 14.11 -12.19 1.79
CA LYS A 173 13.05 -11.57 1.01
C LYS A 173 11.66 -12.00 1.47
N ASP A 174 11.46 -13.28 1.77
CA ASP A 174 10.17 -13.79 2.26
C ASP A 174 9.81 -13.24 3.63
N ILE A 175 10.82 -13.06 4.49
CA ILE A 175 10.63 -12.43 5.80
C ILE A 175 10.17 -10.98 5.64
N LEU A 176 10.84 -10.19 4.79
CA LEU A 176 10.47 -8.78 4.55
C LEU A 176 9.07 -8.64 3.93
N MET A 177 8.62 -9.61 3.16
CA MET A 177 7.29 -9.60 2.54
C MET A 177 6.20 -10.17 3.45
N ASP A 178 6.56 -10.81 4.56
CA ASP A 178 5.62 -11.38 5.52
C ASP A 178 4.99 -10.27 6.36
N GLN A 179 3.69 -10.06 6.18
CA GLN A 179 2.96 -9.01 6.90
C GLN A 179 2.87 -9.26 8.42
N LYS A 180 3.18 -10.48 8.89
CA LYS A 180 3.30 -10.82 10.32
C LYS A 180 4.65 -10.35 10.88
N PHE A 181 5.69 -10.27 10.06
CA PHE A 181 6.99 -9.75 10.45
C PHE A 181 7.01 -8.22 10.44
N VAL A 182 6.75 -7.62 9.31
CA VAL A 182 6.69 -6.17 9.14
C VAL A 182 5.55 -5.80 8.20
N SER A 183 4.66 -4.94 8.66
CA SER A 183 3.45 -4.66 7.91
C SER A 183 3.68 -3.61 6.82
N GLY A 184 3.04 -3.80 5.67
CA GLY A 184 3.02 -2.81 4.59
C GLY A 184 4.07 -2.97 3.50
N LEU A 185 5.16 -3.71 3.72
CA LEU A 185 6.12 -4.04 2.66
C LEU A 185 5.53 -5.02 1.65
N GLY A 186 5.99 -4.93 0.42
CA GLY A 186 5.68 -5.87 -0.64
C GLY A 186 6.87 -6.09 -1.55
N ASN A 187 6.61 -6.58 -2.77
CA ASN A 187 7.67 -7.02 -3.67
C ASN A 187 8.58 -5.89 -4.18
N ILE A 188 8.02 -4.69 -4.35
CA ILE A 188 8.79 -3.55 -4.86
C ILE A 188 9.83 -3.13 -3.83
N TYR A 189 9.34 -2.72 -2.66
CA TYR A 189 10.22 -2.17 -1.64
C TYR A 189 11.14 -3.22 -1.02
N ALA A 190 10.74 -4.50 -0.95
CA ALA A 190 11.65 -5.56 -0.51
C ALA A 190 12.87 -5.72 -1.44
N ASN A 191 12.69 -5.64 -2.77
CA ASN A 191 13.83 -5.70 -3.70
C ASN A 191 14.75 -4.47 -3.54
N GLU A 192 14.17 -3.26 -3.48
CA GLU A 192 14.95 -2.01 -3.34
C GLU A 192 15.74 -1.96 -2.04
N ILE A 193 15.10 -2.32 -0.92
CA ILE A 193 15.74 -2.36 0.40
C ILE A 193 16.91 -3.35 0.42
N LEU A 194 16.72 -4.54 -0.13
CA LEU A 194 17.77 -5.57 -0.16
C LEU A 194 18.93 -5.17 -1.06
N PHE A 195 18.66 -4.50 -2.19
CA PHE A 195 19.71 -3.96 -3.05
C PHE A 195 20.56 -2.91 -2.30
N LEU A 196 19.92 -1.92 -1.71
CA LEU A 196 20.61 -0.86 -0.96
C LEU A 196 21.34 -1.41 0.27
N SER A 197 20.82 -2.47 0.87
CA SER A 197 21.47 -3.17 2.00
C SER A 197 22.66 -4.01 1.56
N LYS A 198 22.83 -4.27 0.27
CA LYS A 198 23.82 -5.19 -0.32
C LYS A 198 23.62 -6.64 0.12
N VAL A 199 22.38 -7.04 0.41
CA VAL A 199 22.03 -8.39 0.87
C VAL A 199 21.31 -9.14 -0.27
N LYS A 200 21.80 -10.33 -0.61
CA LYS A 200 21.17 -11.17 -1.65
C LYS A 200 19.79 -11.63 -1.21
N PRO A 201 18.73 -11.47 -2.04
CA PRO A 201 17.35 -11.78 -1.64
C PRO A 201 17.13 -13.25 -1.22
N SER A 202 17.94 -14.17 -1.74
CA SER A 202 17.88 -15.62 -1.44
C SER A 202 18.63 -16.05 -0.17
N ARG A 203 19.36 -15.13 0.49
CA ARG A 203 20.07 -15.49 1.73
C ARG A 203 19.10 -15.90 2.83
N LYS A 204 19.44 -16.97 3.53
CA LYS A 204 18.71 -17.42 4.73
C LYS A 204 18.96 -16.45 5.88
N VAL A 205 17.91 -16.09 6.62
CA VAL A 205 18.01 -15.10 7.71
C VAL A 205 18.97 -15.52 8.82
N LYS A 206 19.15 -16.82 9.06
CA LYS A 206 20.13 -17.32 10.04
C LYS A 206 21.59 -16.98 9.70
N ASN A 207 21.89 -16.69 8.42
CA ASN A 207 23.23 -16.36 7.94
C ASN A 207 23.49 -14.85 7.87
N LEU A 208 22.54 -14.02 8.32
CA LEU A 208 22.70 -12.58 8.33
C LEU A 208 23.44 -12.12 9.59
N LYS A 209 24.41 -11.23 9.38
CA LYS A 209 25.17 -10.61 10.47
C LYS A 209 24.36 -9.47 11.10
N GLU A 210 24.66 -9.11 12.34
CA GLU A 210 23.92 -8.07 13.06
C GLU A 210 23.96 -6.70 12.36
N PHE A 211 25.12 -6.33 11.79
CA PHE A 211 25.22 -5.07 11.05
C PHE A 211 24.31 -5.03 9.81
N GLU A 212 24.10 -6.18 9.15
CA GLU A 212 23.19 -6.28 8.00
C GLU A 212 21.73 -6.10 8.43
N LEU A 213 21.33 -6.69 9.57
CA LEU A 213 19.99 -6.47 10.13
C LEU A 213 19.74 -5.00 10.46
N LYS A 214 20.71 -4.35 11.14
CA LYS A 214 20.65 -2.91 11.45
C LYS A 214 20.54 -2.08 10.17
N LYS A 215 21.31 -2.43 9.13
CA LYS A 215 21.29 -1.75 7.83
C LYS A 215 19.95 -1.92 7.11
N ILE A 216 19.38 -3.14 7.09
CA ILE A 216 18.06 -3.39 6.51
C ILE A 216 17.00 -2.54 7.21
N ILE A 217 17.00 -2.45 8.54
CA ILE A 217 16.03 -1.64 9.30
C ILE A 217 16.15 -0.16 8.92
N LYS A 218 17.39 0.37 8.93
CA LYS A 218 17.66 1.76 8.57
C LYS A 218 17.13 2.08 7.17
N LEU A 219 17.54 1.27 6.18
CA LEU A 219 17.17 1.47 4.78
C LEU A 219 15.68 1.23 4.53
N THR A 220 15.03 0.33 5.28
CA THR A 220 13.57 0.20 5.23
C THR A 220 12.89 1.52 5.57
N LYS A 221 13.31 2.18 6.64
CA LYS A 221 12.71 3.46 7.04
C LYS A 221 13.00 4.58 6.04
N GLU A 222 14.23 4.67 5.55
CA GLU A 222 14.64 5.69 4.57
C GLU A 222 13.90 5.55 3.23
N VAL A 223 13.92 4.35 2.65
CA VAL A 223 13.25 4.08 1.36
C VAL A 223 11.76 4.36 1.43
N LEU A 224 11.09 3.94 2.51
CA LEU A 224 9.65 4.16 2.64
C LEU A 224 9.32 5.65 2.89
N LYS A 225 10.12 6.38 3.66
CA LYS A 225 9.93 7.84 3.84
C LYS A 225 10.07 8.56 2.51
N ASN A 226 11.17 8.33 1.79
CA ASN A 226 11.41 8.93 0.48
C ASN A 226 10.30 8.59 -0.52
N ALA A 227 9.84 7.33 -0.52
CA ALA A 227 8.73 6.91 -1.38
C ALA A 227 7.43 7.67 -1.06
N ILE A 228 7.12 7.89 0.23
CA ILE A 228 5.95 8.66 0.64
C ILE A 228 6.08 10.13 0.22
N GLU A 229 7.24 10.74 0.40
CA GLU A 229 7.50 12.14 0.07
C GLU A 229 7.43 12.39 -1.45
N LEU A 230 7.95 11.45 -2.24
CA LEU A 230 7.91 11.50 -3.70
C LEU A 230 6.56 11.02 -4.29
N GLY A 231 5.59 10.75 -3.42
CA GLY A 231 4.25 10.44 -3.85
C GLY A 231 4.02 8.97 -4.24
N GLY A 232 4.85 8.06 -3.83
CA GLY A 232 4.76 6.63 -4.13
C GLY A 232 5.32 6.26 -5.51
N SER A 233 5.26 4.97 -5.83
CA SER A 233 5.67 4.43 -7.13
C SER A 233 4.51 4.39 -8.11
N SER A 234 4.69 4.95 -9.31
CA SER A 234 3.77 4.78 -10.42
C SER A 234 4.25 3.64 -11.32
N ILE A 235 3.92 2.41 -10.97
CA ILE A 235 4.03 1.32 -11.94
C ILE A 235 2.85 1.47 -12.90
N LYS A 236 3.06 1.31 -14.19
CA LYS A 236 2.13 1.47 -15.34
C LYS A 236 0.68 1.96 -15.12
N ASP A 237 0.17 1.96 -13.87
CA ASP A 237 -1.22 2.23 -13.50
C ASP A 237 -1.41 3.36 -12.47
N PHE A 238 -0.35 4.14 -12.09
CA PHE A 238 -0.43 5.10 -10.98
C PHE A 238 0.14 6.50 -11.27
N SER A 239 -0.63 7.56 -11.01
CA SER A 239 -0.18 8.97 -11.03
C SER A 239 -0.77 9.79 -9.87
N SER A 240 -0.12 10.90 -9.47
CA SER A 240 -0.55 11.75 -8.35
C SER A 240 -1.80 12.59 -8.65
N SER A 241 -2.49 13.05 -7.60
CA SER A 241 -3.73 13.84 -7.67
C SER A 241 -3.58 15.23 -8.32
N ASN A 242 -2.35 15.72 -8.48
CA ASN A 242 -2.04 17.03 -9.06
C ASN A 242 -1.48 16.93 -10.49
N GLY A 243 -1.70 15.81 -11.19
CA GLY A 243 -1.15 15.60 -12.53
C GLY A 243 0.36 15.34 -12.56
N LYS A 244 1.07 15.45 -11.43
CA LYS A 244 2.46 15.03 -11.30
C LYS A 244 2.50 13.52 -11.13
N LYS A 245 3.20 12.83 -12.00
CA LYS A 245 3.48 11.39 -11.87
C LYS A 245 4.16 11.17 -10.53
N GLY A 246 3.71 10.17 -9.73
CA GLY A 246 4.51 9.69 -8.62
C GLY A 246 5.88 9.34 -9.18
N SER A 247 6.93 9.96 -8.68
CA SER A 247 8.24 9.91 -9.34
C SER A 247 9.15 8.84 -8.76
N PHE A 248 8.72 8.14 -7.70
CA PHE A 248 9.60 7.21 -7.00
C PHE A 248 10.08 6.03 -7.87
N GLN A 249 9.32 5.59 -8.90
CA GLN A 249 9.81 4.55 -9.81
C GLN A 249 11.05 4.99 -10.62
N GLN A 250 11.26 6.28 -10.82
CA GLN A 250 12.47 6.78 -11.48
C GLN A 250 13.72 6.52 -10.62
N TYR A 251 13.53 6.38 -9.32
CA TYR A 251 14.58 6.11 -8.34
C TYR A 251 14.75 4.62 -8.02
N PHE A 252 14.01 3.72 -8.69
CA PHE A 252 14.26 2.29 -8.51
C PHE A 252 15.66 1.93 -8.95
N ASN A 253 16.33 1.15 -8.13
CA ASN A 253 17.66 0.63 -8.42
C ASN A 253 17.59 -0.69 -9.20
N VAL A 254 16.67 -1.57 -8.82
CA VAL A 254 16.60 -2.93 -9.38
C VAL A 254 15.21 -3.34 -9.84
N TYR A 255 14.13 -2.87 -9.20
CA TYR A 255 12.79 -3.37 -9.49
C TYR A 255 12.35 -3.05 -10.91
N GLY A 256 12.05 -4.11 -11.70
CA GLY A 256 11.66 -3.99 -13.10
C GLY A 256 12.80 -3.70 -14.07
N LYS A 257 14.05 -3.69 -13.63
CA LYS A 257 15.24 -3.32 -14.42
C LYS A 257 16.10 -4.51 -14.87
N LYS A 258 15.48 -5.67 -15.15
CA LYS A 258 16.22 -6.82 -15.71
C LYS A 258 17.03 -6.38 -16.93
N GLY A 259 18.32 -6.72 -16.96
CA GLY A 259 19.24 -6.43 -18.07
C GLY A 259 19.83 -5.00 -18.07
N ALA A 260 19.32 -4.10 -17.23
CA ALA A 260 19.93 -2.77 -17.07
C ALA A 260 21.22 -2.85 -16.27
N THR A 261 22.14 -1.92 -16.52
CA THR A 261 23.38 -1.77 -15.75
C THR A 261 23.05 -1.47 -14.27
N CYS A 262 23.82 -2.04 -13.36
CA CYS A 262 23.68 -1.78 -11.93
C CYS A 262 23.84 -0.28 -11.62
N SER A 263 22.97 0.26 -10.78
CA SER A 263 23.01 1.68 -10.38
C SER A 263 24.17 2.03 -9.46
N ASN A 264 24.93 1.07 -8.95
CA ASN A 264 26.17 1.33 -8.23
C ASN A 264 27.25 1.68 -9.24
N THR A 265 27.75 2.90 -9.20
CA THR A 265 28.71 3.48 -10.17
C THR A 265 30.00 2.66 -10.30
N THR A 266 30.42 1.96 -9.26
CA THR A 266 31.61 1.09 -9.27
C THR A 266 31.35 -0.31 -9.81
N CYS A 267 30.09 -0.64 -10.13
CA CYS A 267 29.66 -1.97 -10.55
C CYS A 267 29.27 -1.98 -12.04
N LYS A 268 29.97 -2.79 -12.83
CA LYS A 268 29.68 -2.96 -14.28
C LYS A 268 28.69 -4.10 -14.57
N SER A 269 28.18 -4.80 -13.53
CA SER A 269 27.26 -5.93 -13.71
C SER A 269 25.85 -5.47 -14.08
N ILE A 270 25.05 -6.37 -14.62
CA ILE A 270 23.65 -6.14 -14.97
C ILE A 270 22.71 -6.63 -13.85
N ILE A 271 21.50 -6.07 -13.80
CA ILE A 271 20.45 -6.51 -12.90
C ILE A 271 19.86 -7.83 -13.45
N VAL A 272 19.87 -8.85 -12.61
CA VAL A 272 19.28 -10.14 -12.91
C VAL A 272 17.85 -10.24 -12.37
N LYS A 273 17.06 -11.13 -12.99
CA LYS A 273 15.72 -11.49 -12.52
C LYS A 273 15.66 -12.97 -12.22
N SER A 274 15.20 -13.31 -11.04
CA SER A 274 14.88 -14.69 -10.66
C SER A 274 13.48 -14.80 -10.06
N SER A 275 13.05 -16.01 -9.71
CA SER A 275 11.83 -16.25 -8.94
C SER A 275 12.19 -16.74 -7.54
N ILE A 276 11.71 -16.04 -6.51
CA ILE A 276 11.79 -16.47 -5.12
C ILE A 276 10.36 -16.52 -4.58
N SER A 277 9.94 -17.69 -4.09
CA SER A 277 8.59 -17.93 -3.56
C SER A 277 7.48 -17.40 -4.50
N ASN A 278 7.57 -17.76 -5.78
CA ASN A 278 6.64 -17.36 -6.85
C ASN A 278 6.54 -15.84 -7.07
N ARG A 279 7.59 -15.09 -6.70
CA ARG A 279 7.64 -13.64 -6.88
C ARG A 279 8.86 -13.23 -7.69
N SER A 280 8.65 -12.43 -8.74
CA SER A 280 9.75 -11.82 -9.50
C SER A 280 10.69 -11.07 -8.56
N THR A 281 11.97 -11.41 -8.59
CA THR A 281 13.02 -10.88 -7.74
C THR A 281 14.09 -10.26 -8.62
N PHE A 282 14.42 -9.01 -8.36
CA PHE A 282 15.42 -8.27 -9.12
C PHE A 282 16.57 -7.91 -8.20
N PHE A 283 17.80 -8.17 -8.62
CA PHE A 283 18.98 -7.92 -7.80
C PHE A 283 20.25 -7.85 -8.67
N CYS A 284 21.32 -7.30 -8.12
CA CYS A 284 22.66 -7.34 -8.70
C CYS A 284 23.46 -8.44 -7.99
N ASP A 285 23.88 -9.46 -8.74
CA ASP A 285 24.57 -10.62 -8.16
C ASP A 285 26.01 -10.28 -7.69
N ASN A 286 26.59 -9.21 -8.25
CA ASN A 286 27.90 -8.72 -7.82
C ASN A 286 27.83 -7.90 -6.52
N CYS A 287 26.84 -6.98 -6.39
CA CYS A 287 26.73 -6.08 -5.25
C CYS A 287 26.06 -6.71 -4.02
N GLN A 288 25.21 -7.72 -4.20
CA GLN A 288 24.44 -8.34 -3.12
C GLN A 288 25.00 -9.73 -2.78
N LYS A 289 25.48 -9.86 -1.57
CA LYS A 289 26.09 -11.11 -1.05
C LYS A 289 25.18 -11.82 -0.06
#